data_8807a9eaaf3312a335fdacd3457f75c5
#
_entry.id   8807a9eaaf3312a335fdacd3457f75c5
#
_cell.length_a   1.000
_cell.length_b   1.000
_cell.length_c   1.000
_cell.angle_alpha   90.00
_cell.angle_beta   90.00
_cell.angle_gamma   90.00
#
_symmetry.space_group_name_H-M   'P 1'
#
loop_
_entity.id
_entity.type
_entity.pdbx_description
1 polymer ?
#
loop_
_entity_poly.entity_id
_entity_poly.type
_entity_poly.pdbx_seq_one_letter_code
_entity_poly.pdbx_strand_id
1 'polypeptide(L)'
;MGVARIMAVRHGESEANLAYQRAGDTPLVYERGDDEVGLTGLGRAQAAALGRLLAALPPGEVPELVWCSPYRRALDTWELALASWGGPPPPVTVDERLRDQEAGLLAPYNLAAIGERFPEELARRRSEGEYSYRPPGGESLADVVLRLRAFVHDLDGRADGRRVLIVAHDSVVLGLRHVIAGGPDAELAAVLDFAPVLNASVSIWHTGDAGFELVSFNDITHLAPWP
;
A
#
# COMPACT_ATOMS: atom_id res chain seq x y z
N MET A 1 0.34 -26.09 1.39
CA MET A 1 -0.41 -25.18 0.49
C MET A 1 -0.39 -23.84 1.20
N GLY A 2 -0.26 -22.75 0.54
CA GLY A 2 -0.30 -21.41 1.15
C GLY A 2 -1.58 -20.68 0.76
N VAL A 3 -1.60 -19.35 0.86
CA VAL A 3 -2.72 -18.50 0.43
C VAL A 3 -3.04 -18.75 -1.05
N ALA A 4 -4.32 -18.97 -1.40
CA ALA A 4 -4.70 -19.27 -2.78
C ALA A 4 -4.62 -18.04 -3.70
N ARG A 5 -4.97 -16.84 -3.18
CA ARG A 5 -4.96 -15.58 -3.93
C ARG A 5 -4.70 -14.41 -2.99
N ILE A 6 -3.86 -13.49 -3.41
CA ILE A 6 -3.65 -12.20 -2.75
C ILE A 6 -4.12 -11.09 -3.68
N MET A 7 -4.96 -10.21 -3.17
CA MET A 7 -5.33 -8.94 -3.77
C MET A 7 -4.81 -7.84 -2.85
N ALA A 8 -3.85 -7.02 -3.31
CA ALA A 8 -3.33 -5.90 -2.55
C ALA A 8 -3.81 -4.58 -3.17
N VAL A 9 -4.28 -3.68 -2.31
CA VAL A 9 -4.88 -2.40 -2.70
C VAL A 9 -4.17 -1.27 -1.94
N ARG A 10 -3.71 -0.25 -2.64
CA ARG A 10 -3.34 1.02 -2.01
C ARG A 10 -4.61 1.76 -1.61
N HIS A 11 -4.63 2.41 -0.45
CA HIS A 11 -5.74 3.26 -0.02
C HIS A 11 -6.15 4.30 -1.08
N GLY A 12 -7.41 4.76 -1.06
CA GLY A 12 -7.89 5.86 -1.89
C GLY A 12 -7.12 7.15 -1.64
N GLU A 13 -7.24 8.15 -2.54
CA GLU A 13 -6.56 9.43 -2.38
C GLU A 13 -6.80 10.03 -0.99
N SER A 14 -5.71 10.34 -0.27
CA SER A 14 -5.75 10.97 1.04
C SER A 14 -5.61 12.48 0.96
N GLU A 15 -6.01 13.17 2.04
CA GLU A 15 -5.84 14.63 2.18
C GLU A 15 -4.37 15.03 2.04
N ALA A 16 -3.43 14.20 2.53
CA ALA A 16 -2.00 14.45 2.38
C ALA A 16 -1.54 14.27 0.91
N ASN A 17 -2.02 13.22 0.21
CA ASN A 17 -1.71 13.05 -1.21
C ASN A 17 -2.11 14.30 -2.02
N LEU A 18 -3.34 14.79 -1.79
CA LEU A 18 -3.84 15.98 -2.46
C LEU A 18 -3.05 17.24 -2.09
N ALA A 19 -2.68 17.40 -0.80
CA ALA A 19 -1.90 18.54 -0.34
C ALA A 19 -0.50 18.57 -0.99
N TYR A 20 0.19 17.42 -1.02
CA TYR A 20 1.51 17.30 -1.66
C TYR A 20 1.44 17.50 -3.18
N GLN A 21 0.43 16.95 -3.84
CA GLN A 21 0.20 17.17 -5.27
C GLN A 21 -0.01 18.64 -5.61
N ARG A 22 -0.81 19.36 -4.81
CA ARG A 22 -1.09 20.79 -5.01
C ARG A 22 0.11 21.68 -4.73
N ALA A 23 0.93 21.30 -3.76
CA ALA A 23 2.14 22.03 -3.42
C ALA A 23 3.20 21.90 -4.53
N GLY A 24 3.28 20.76 -5.21
CA GLY A 24 4.32 20.49 -6.21
C GLY A 24 5.71 20.75 -5.63
N ASP A 25 6.46 21.66 -6.27
CA ASP A 25 7.81 22.08 -5.83
C ASP A 25 7.80 23.20 -4.79
N THR A 26 6.61 23.62 -4.31
CA THR A 26 6.52 24.61 -3.22
C THR A 26 6.68 23.90 -1.87
N PRO A 27 7.57 24.40 -0.98
CA PRO A 27 7.74 23.82 0.35
C PRO A 27 6.44 23.77 1.13
N LEU A 28 6.10 22.57 1.63
CA LEU A 28 4.89 22.33 2.42
C LEU A 28 5.25 21.60 3.70
N VAL A 29 4.61 22.03 4.79
CA VAL A 29 4.57 21.35 6.09
C VAL A 29 3.14 20.88 6.33
N TYR A 30 2.91 19.58 6.45
CA TYR A 30 1.62 18.99 6.70
C TYR A 30 1.59 18.47 8.15
N GLU A 31 0.94 19.22 9.06
CA GLU A 31 1.07 19.02 10.51
C GLU A 31 0.21 17.90 11.10
N ARG A 32 -0.73 17.31 10.34
CA ARG A 32 -1.54 16.20 10.84
C ARG A 32 -0.70 14.92 10.94
N GLY A 33 -0.87 14.15 12.01
CA GLY A 33 -0.26 12.83 12.16
C GLY A 33 -0.57 11.92 10.97
N ASP A 34 0.42 11.22 10.46
CA ASP A 34 0.28 10.44 9.22
C ASP A 34 -0.76 9.32 9.34
N ASP A 35 -0.88 8.73 10.52
CA ASP A 35 -1.88 7.71 10.86
C ASP A 35 -3.31 8.24 10.91
N GLU A 36 -3.51 9.57 11.16
CA GLU A 36 -4.81 10.23 11.27
C GLU A 36 -5.31 10.84 9.95
N VAL A 37 -4.51 10.82 8.89
CA VAL A 37 -4.87 11.40 7.59
C VAL A 37 -6.04 10.64 6.97
N GLY A 38 -7.13 11.34 6.68
CA GLY A 38 -8.35 10.79 6.07
C GLY A 38 -8.34 10.83 4.54
N LEU A 39 -9.41 10.29 3.94
CA LEU A 39 -9.63 10.29 2.50
C LEU A 39 -10.25 11.61 2.03
N THR A 40 -9.86 12.05 0.83
CA THR A 40 -10.56 13.12 0.08
C THR A 40 -11.92 12.64 -0.45
N GLY A 41 -12.70 13.55 -1.04
CA GLY A 41 -13.91 13.18 -1.78
C GLY A 41 -13.61 12.20 -2.92
N LEU A 42 -12.49 12.40 -3.63
CA LEU A 42 -12.01 11.49 -4.68
C LEU A 42 -11.64 10.12 -4.08
N GLY A 43 -10.86 10.10 -3.00
CA GLY A 43 -10.49 8.85 -2.33
C GLY A 43 -11.69 8.04 -1.86
N ARG A 44 -12.74 8.69 -1.36
CA ARG A 44 -14.01 8.02 -0.99
C ARG A 44 -14.70 7.40 -2.20
N ALA A 45 -14.75 8.10 -3.32
CA ALA A 45 -15.32 7.57 -4.57
C ALA A 45 -14.50 6.41 -5.13
N GLN A 46 -13.18 6.47 -5.03
CA GLN A 46 -12.27 5.37 -5.38
C GLN A 46 -12.51 4.14 -4.50
N ALA A 47 -12.66 4.32 -3.20
CA ALA A 47 -13.01 3.25 -2.26
C ALA A 47 -14.37 2.60 -2.59
N ALA A 48 -15.37 3.41 -2.93
CA ALA A 48 -16.67 2.90 -3.38
C ALA A 48 -16.54 2.12 -4.71
N ALA A 49 -15.66 2.54 -5.63
CA ALA A 49 -15.39 1.81 -6.87
C ALA A 49 -14.72 0.44 -6.60
N LEU A 50 -13.81 0.36 -5.64
CA LEU A 50 -13.26 -0.92 -5.16
C LEU A 50 -14.39 -1.84 -4.69
N GLY A 51 -15.34 -1.34 -3.91
CA GLY A 51 -16.50 -2.14 -3.45
C GLY A 51 -17.33 -2.69 -4.62
N ARG A 52 -17.57 -1.89 -5.65
CA ARG A 52 -18.26 -2.35 -6.88
C ARG A 52 -17.45 -3.40 -7.64
N LEU A 53 -16.13 -3.25 -7.70
CA LEU A 53 -15.25 -4.27 -8.26
C LEU A 53 -15.42 -5.59 -7.50
N LEU A 54 -15.36 -5.57 -6.16
CA LEU A 54 -15.53 -6.77 -5.34
C LEU A 54 -16.90 -7.43 -5.55
N ALA A 55 -17.97 -6.63 -5.73
CA ALA A 55 -19.32 -7.12 -6.02
C ALA A 55 -19.43 -7.82 -7.39
N ALA A 56 -18.59 -7.42 -8.35
CA ALA A 56 -18.58 -7.97 -9.71
C ALA A 56 -17.66 -9.20 -9.88
N LEU A 57 -16.85 -9.53 -8.86
CA LEU A 57 -15.97 -10.69 -8.93
C LEU A 57 -16.76 -12.01 -9.00
N PRO A 58 -16.27 -12.99 -9.78
CA PRO A 58 -16.80 -14.36 -9.72
C PRO A 58 -16.71 -14.91 -8.28
N PRO A 59 -17.65 -15.77 -7.84
CA PRO A 59 -17.66 -16.30 -6.46
C PRO A 59 -16.33 -16.95 -6.03
N GLY A 60 -15.61 -17.59 -6.96
CA GLY A 60 -14.29 -18.19 -6.71
C GLY A 60 -13.13 -17.19 -6.59
N GLU A 61 -13.37 -15.90 -6.78
CA GLU A 61 -12.35 -14.85 -6.73
C GLU A 61 -12.57 -13.84 -5.60
N VAL A 62 -13.75 -13.86 -4.99
CA VAL A 62 -14.13 -12.97 -3.90
C VAL A 62 -13.24 -13.21 -2.67
N PRO A 63 -12.66 -12.15 -2.06
CA PRO A 63 -11.86 -12.27 -0.84
C PRO A 63 -12.69 -12.88 0.32
N GLU A 64 -12.08 -13.79 1.05
CA GLU A 64 -12.68 -14.45 2.23
C GLU A 64 -12.15 -13.87 3.54
N LEU A 65 -10.98 -13.25 3.50
CA LEU A 65 -10.30 -12.63 4.64
C LEU A 65 -9.73 -11.29 4.22
N VAL A 66 -9.70 -10.34 5.15
CA VAL A 66 -9.14 -9.01 4.92
C VAL A 66 -8.06 -8.72 5.95
N TRP A 67 -6.91 -8.22 5.50
CA TRP A 67 -5.91 -7.56 6.34
C TRP A 67 -5.84 -6.09 5.98
N CYS A 68 -5.83 -5.23 6.99
CA CYS A 68 -5.85 -3.79 6.80
C CYS A 68 -4.74 -3.13 7.61
N SER A 69 -4.13 -2.10 7.04
CA SER A 69 -3.25 -1.19 7.78
C SER A 69 -4.04 -0.50 8.90
N PRO A 70 -3.40 -0.19 10.04
CA PRO A 70 -4.02 0.57 11.14
C PRO A 70 -4.31 2.05 10.77
N TYR A 71 -3.71 2.57 9.70
CA TYR A 71 -3.85 3.96 9.32
C TYR A 71 -5.25 4.28 8.81
N ARG A 72 -5.79 5.42 9.25
CA ARG A 72 -7.16 5.84 8.99
C ARG A 72 -7.54 5.78 7.51
N ARG A 73 -6.70 6.26 6.60
CA ARG A 73 -6.95 6.23 5.16
C ARG A 73 -7.16 4.83 4.59
N ALA A 74 -6.50 3.82 5.16
CA ALA A 74 -6.67 2.42 4.76
C ALA A 74 -7.96 1.83 5.35
N LEU A 75 -8.25 2.09 6.62
CA LEU A 75 -9.49 1.69 7.28
C LEU A 75 -10.71 2.31 6.60
N ASP A 76 -10.69 3.63 6.35
CA ASP A 76 -11.77 4.35 5.63
C ASP A 76 -11.97 3.76 4.22
N THR A 77 -10.87 3.38 3.53
CA THR A 77 -10.96 2.74 2.19
C THR A 77 -11.69 1.42 2.27
N TRP A 78 -11.37 0.57 3.24
CA TRP A 78 -12.04 -0.71 3.42
C TRP A 78 -13.51 -0.54 3.81
N GLU A 79 -13.82 0.31 4.78
CA GLU A 79 -15.19 0.54 5.24
C GLU A 79 -16.12 1.02 4.12
N LEU A 80 -15.66 1.96 3.30
CA LEU A 80 -16.41 2.47 2.16
C LEU A 80 -16.53 1.44 1.02
N ALA A 81 -15.49 0.65 0.80
CA ALA A 81 -15.54 -0.45 -0.14
C ALA A 81 -16.56 -1.50 0.31
N LEU A 82 -16.55 -1.90 1.58
CA LEU A 82 -17.50 -2.84 2.15
C LEU A 82 -18.96 -2.34 2.02
N ALA A 83 -19.20 -1.07 2.32
CA ALA A 83 -20.52 -0.46 2.18
C ALA A 83 -21.05 -0.49 0.74
N SER A 84 -20.14 -0.39 -0.25
CA SER A 84 -20.49 -0.40 -1.67
C SER A 84 -20.52 -1.81 -2.27
N TRP A 85 -19.84 -2.77 -1.65
CA TRP A 85 -19.86 -4.17 -2.07
C TRP A 85 -21.21 -4.83 -1.80
N GLY A 86 -21.83 -4.57 -0.62
CA GLY A 86 -23.14 -5.12 -0.26
C GLY A 86 -23.16 -6.63 0.01
N GLY A 87 -22.01 -7.29 -0.02
CA GLY A 87 -21.84 -8.69 0.35
C GLY A 87 -21.69 -8.88 1.87
N PRO A 88 -21.66 -10.15 2.34
CA PRO A 88 -21.39 -10.41 3.75
C PRO A 88 -19.96 -9.97 4.11
N PRO A 89 -19.77 -9.26 5.24
CA PRO A 89 -18.45 -8.79 5.63
C PRO A 89 -17.53 -9.96 5.96
N PRO A 90 -16.37 -10.09 5.28
CA PRO A 90 -15.37 -11.06 5.67
C PRO A 90 -14.70 -10.64 6.99
N PRO A 91 -14.11 -11.59 7.73
CA PRO A 91 -13.27 -11.27 8.89
C PRO A 91 -12.15 -10.31 8.51
N VAL A 92 -11.96 -9.27 9.33
CA VAL A 92 -10.93 -8.24 9.15
C VAL A 92 -9.89 -8.36 10.25
N THR A 93 -8.62 -8.36 9.89
CA THR A 93 -7.48 -8.25 10.81
C THR A 93 -6.74 -6.96 10.53
N VAL A 94 -6.60 -6.11 11.53
CA VAL A 94 -5.70 -4.94 11.48
C VAL A 94 -4.31 -5.41 11.88
N ASP A 95 -3.29 -5.12 11.07
CA ASP A 95 -1.91 -5.58 11.31
C ASP A 95 -0.94 -4.41 11.14
N GLU A 96 -0.17 -4.12 12.20
CA GLU A 96 0.82 -3.05 12.25
C GLU A 96 1.91 -3.17 11.18
N ARG A 97 2.17 -4.38 10.71
CA ARG A 97 3.15 -4.62 9.64
C ARG A 97 2.69 -4.12 8.27
N LEU A 98 1.42 -3.70 8.15
CA LEU A 98 0.86 -3.09 6.94
C LEU A 98 0.81 -1.56 6.98
N ARG A 99 1.32 -0.90 8.06
CA ARG A 99 1.45 0.56 8.13
C ARG A 99 2.32 1.08 6.98
N ASP A 100 2.19 2.35 6.64
CA ASP A 100 3.06 2.98 5.65
C ASP A 100 4.53 2.98 6.09
N GLN A 101 5.45 3.27 5.18
CA GLN A 101 6.85 3.52 5.50
C GLN A 101 6.93 4.76 6.39
N GLU A 102 7.48 4.62 7.58
CA GLU A 102 7.62 5.73 8.50
C GLU A 102 8.71 6.71 8.04
N ALA A 103 8.32 7.95 7.78
CA ALA A 103 9.27 9.00 7.43
C ALA A 103 9.93 9.68 8.65
N GLY A 104 9.58 9.26 9.87
CA GLY A 104 10.16 9.77 11.11
C GLY A 104 10.10 11.28 11.23
N LEU A 105 11.25 11.91 11.52
CA LEU A 105 11.35 13.37 11.64
C LEU A 105 10.93 14.13 10.36
N LEU A 106 10.98 13.47 9.21
CA LEU A 106 10.66 14.07 7.92
C LEU A 106 9.17 13.93 7.54
N ALA A 107 8.37 13.23 8.32
CA ALA A 107 6.95 12.95 8.00
C ALA A 107 6.11 14.20 7.65
N PRO A 108 6.26 15.36 8.32
CA PRO A 108 5.46 16.53 8.00
C PRO A 108 5.83 17.26 6.69
N TYR A 109 6.99 16.92 6.10
CA TYR A 109 7.59 17.75 5.05
C TYR A 109 7.47 17.08 3.68
N ASN A 110 7.07 17.87 2.64
CA ASN A 110 7.29 17.43 1.27
C ASN A 110 8.77 17.55 0.88
N LEU A 111 9.14 17.01 -0.28
CA LEU A 111 10.52 16.97 -0.75
C LEU A 111 11.16 18.37 -0.85
N ALA A 112 10.39 19.39 -1.27
CA ALA A 112 10.86 20.77 -1.35
C ALA A 112 11.19 21.33 0.04
N ALA A 113 10.32 21.12 1.03
CA ALA A 113 10.56 21.56 2.41
C ALA A 113 11.72 20.79 3.06
N ILE A 114 11.90 19.51 2.75
CA ILE A 114 13.07 18.73 3.18
C ILE A 114 14.34 19.35 2.58
N GLY A 115 14.33 19.71 1.29
CA GLY A 115 15.47 20.33 0.63
C GLY A 115 15.90 21.66 1.24
N GLU A 116 14.95 22.45 1.74
CA GLU A 116 15.24 23.72 2.40
C GLU A 116 15.70 23.56 3.85
N ARG A 117 15.10 22.63 4.60
CA ARG A 117 15.29 22.52 6.05
C ARG A 117 16.33 21.50 6.46
N PHE A 118 16.48 20.45 5.66
CA PHE A 118 17.32 19.27 5.94
C PHE A 118 18.11 18.85 4.69
N PRO A 119 18.89 19.77 4.05
CA PRO A 119 19.61 19.47 2.82
C PRO A 119 20.60 18.31 2.97
N GLU A 120 21.12 18.08 4.18
CA GLU A 120 21.97 16.94 4.52
C GLU A 120 21.21 15.61 4.38
N GLU A 121 19.92 15.57 4.67
CA GLU A 121 19.13 14.34 4.53
C GLU A 121 18.89 14.00 3.06
N LEU A 122 18.73 14.98 2.18
CA LEU A 122 18.70 14.73 0.73
C LEU A 122 20.05 14.23 0.21
N ALA A 123 21.16 14.77 0.73
CA ALA A 123 22.50 14.31 0.37
C ALA A 123 22.71 12.84 0.83
N ARG A 124 22.30 12.49 2.05
CA ARG A 124 22.33 11.12 2.55
C ARG A 124 21.49 10.18 1.69
N ARG A 125 20.24 10.55 1.38
CA ARG A 125 19.32 9.76 0.55
C ARG A 125 19.93 9.46 -0.82
N ARG A 126 20.61 10.44 -1.45
CA ARG A 126 21.30 10.24 -2.73
C ARG A 126 22.49 9.29 -2.61
N SER A 127 23.24 9.36 -1.51
CA SER A 127 24.46 8.54 -1.32
C SER A 127 24.15 7.12 -0.89
N GLU A 128 23.11 6.92 -0.05
CA GLU A 128 22.70 5.61 0.46
C GLU A 128 21.75 4.86 -0.52
N GLY A 129 21.11 5.60 -1.43
CA GLY A 129 20.10 5.10 -2.36
C GLY A 129 18.71 5.01 -1.71
N GLU A 130 17.67 5.20 -2.51
CA GLU A 130 16.27 5.24 -2.09
C GLU A 130 15.85 4.02 -1.25
N TYR A 131 16.40 2.87 -1.58
CA TYR A 131 16.07 1.61 -0.93
C TYR A 131 16.63 1.50 0.49
N SER A 132 17.89 1.92 0.67
CA SER A 132 18.64 1.76 1.93
C SER A 132 18.50 2.97 2.86
N TYR A 133 18.19 4.14 2.29
CA TYR A 133 18.08 5.36 3.06
C TYR A 133 16.99 5.25 4.13
N ARG A 134 17.40 5.53 5.37
CA ARG A 134 16.52 5.58 6.53
C ARG A 134 16.48 7.01 7.08
N PRO A 135 15.33 7.69 7.04
CA PRO A 135 15.18 9.00 7.68
C PRO A 135 15.36 8.90 9.20
N PRO A 136 15.76 9.98 9.88
CA PRO A 136 15.90 9.98 11.34
C PRO A 136 14.59 9.57 12.04
N GLY A 137 14.65 8.48 12.82
CA GLY A 137 13.48 7.93 13.53
C GLY A 137 12.44 7.25 12.64
N GLY A 138 12.76 7.01 11.35
CA GLY A 138 11.87 6.36 10.40
C GLY A 138 12.36 5.00 9.92
N GLU A 139 11.78 4.51 8.82
CA GLU A 139 12.08 3.23 8.16
C GLU A 139 12.70 3.46 6.79
N SER A 140 13.65 2.61 6.39
CA SER A 140 14.02 2.42 4.99
C SER A 140 13.01 1.49 4.29
N LEU A 141 13.02 1.45 2.95
CA LEU A 141 12.23 0.46 2.22
C LEU A 141 12.70 -0.97 2.56
N ALA A 142 13.98 -1.16 2.89
CA ALA A 142 14.51 -2.42 3.39
C ALA A 142 13.80 -2.89 4.68
N ASP A 143 13.55 -1.96 5.61
CA ASP A 143 12.84 -2.27 6.85
C ASP A 143 11.38 -2.66 6.57
N VAL A 144 10.72 -1.96 5.65
CA VAL A 144 9.38 -2.31 5.19
C VAL A 144 9.34 -3.72 4.64
N VAL A 145 10.27 -4.08 3.74
CA VAL A 145 10.37 -5.43 3.18
C VAL A 145 10.62 -6.47 4.25
N LEU A 146 11.47 -6.18 5.24
CA LEU A 146 11.74 -7.11 6.35
C LEU A 146 10.47 -7.44 7.15
N ARG A 147 9.66 -6.41 7.52
CA ARG A 147 8.41 -6.66 8.25
C ARG A 147 7.35 -7.35 7.39
N LEU A 148 7.35 -7.10 6.07
CA LEU A 148 6.44 -7.75 5.14
C LEU A 148 6.79 -9.23 4.92
N ARG A 149 8.07 -9.63 4.96
CA ARG A 149 8.46 -11.06 4.96
C ARG A 149 7.86 -11.80 6.15
N ALA A 150 7.96 -11.22 7.36
CA ALA A 150 7.35 -11.78 8.55
C ALA A 150 5.81 -11.83 8.41
N PHE A 151 5.20 -10.80 7.84
CA PHE A 151 3.77 -10.77 7.57
C PHE A 151 3.33 -11.89 6.62
N VAL A 152 3.98 -12.02 5.46
CA VAL A 152 3.64 -13.05 4.44
C VAL A 152 3.85 -14.46 4.99
N HIS A 153 4.93 -14.69 5.73
CA HIS A 153 5.17 -15.97 6.39
C HIS A 153 4.03 -16.37 7.35
N ASP A 154 3.57 -15.43 8.18
CA ASP A 154 2.45 -15.68 9.09
C ASP A 154 1.12 -15.83 8.36
N LEU A 155 0.95 -15.08 7.25
CA LEU A 155 -0.26 -15.13 6.43
C LEU A 155 -0.47 -16.53 5.84
N ASP A 156 0.59 -17.17 5.37
CA ASP A 156 0.53 -18.55 4.81
C ASP A 156 -0.02 -19.56 5.81
N GLY A 157 0.35 -19.43 7.09
CA GLY A 157 -0.19 -20.30 8.15
C GLY A 157 -1.62 -19.99 8.58
N ARG A 158 -2.08 -18.74 8.40
CA ARG A 158 -3.40 -18.26 8.88
C ARG A 158 -4.48 -18.25 7.80
N ALA A 159 -4.10 -18.27 6.55
CA ALA A 159 -4.98 -18.13 5.39
C ALA A 159 -4.78 -19.25 4.35
N ASP A 160 -4.36 -20.43 4.77
CA ASP A 160 -4.11 -21.58 3.87
C ASP A 160 -5.34 -21.88 3.01
N GLY A 161 -5.13 -21.94 1.69
CA GLY A 161 -6.17 -22.16 0.69
C GLY A 161 -7.18 -21.02 0.53
N ARG A 162 -7.00 -19.88 1.21
CA ARG A 162 -7.97 -18.77 1.22
C ARG A 162 -7.57 -17.64 0.26
N ARG A 163 -8.55 -16.82 -0.10
CA ARG A 163 -8.39 -15.60 -0.88
C ARG A 163 -8.37 -14.40 0.06
N VAL A 164 -7.30 -13.63 -0.02
CA VAL A 164 -6.98 -12.54 0.89
C VAL A 164 -7.03 -11.19 0.17
N LEU A 165 -7.68 -10.21 0.79
CA LEU A 165 -7.56 -8.80 0.44
C LEU A 165 -6.64 -8.11 1.46
N ILE A 166 -5.67 -7.36 0.98
CA ILE A 166 -4.79 -6.49 1.79
C ILE A 166 -5.06 -5.04 1.40
N VAL A 167 -5.43 -4.19 2.36
CA VAL A 167 -5.61 -2.74 2.14
C VAL A 167 -4.50 -1.99 2.87
N ALA A 168 -3.64 -1.33 2.11
CA ALA A 168 -2.42 -0.74 2.65
C ALA A 168 -1.96 0.50 1.86
N HIS A 169 -0.66 0.64 1.64
CA HIS A 169 0.04 1.82 1.15
C HIS A 169 0.93 1.50 -0.05
N ASP A 170 1.43 2.53 -0.73
CA ASP A 170 2.37 2.43 -1.84
C ASP A 170 3.60 1.57 -1.49
N SER A 171 4.31 1.94 -0.43
CA SER A 171 5.49 1.23 0.06
C SER A 171 5.23 -0.24 0.37
N VAL A 172 4.04 -0.54 0.92
CA VAL A 172 3.62 -1.90 1.27
C VAL A 172 3.33 -2.72 0.01
N VAL A 173 2.60 -2.18 -0.97
CA VAL A 173 2.29 -2.90 -2.22
C VAL A 173 3.56 -3.16 -3.03
N LEU A 174 4.48 -2.19 -3.08
CA LEU A 174 5.81 -2.38 -3.68
C LEU A 174 6.60 -3.47 -2.96
N GLY A 175 6.67 -3.41 -1.63
CA GLY A 175 7.36 -4.42 -0.82
C GLY A 175 6.75 -5.82 -0.96
N LEU A 176 5.42 -5.94 -0.98
CA LEU A 176 4.73 -7.22 -1.21
C LEU A 176 5.08 -7.82 -2.58
N ARG A 177 5.16 -6.98 -3.63
CA ARG A 177 5.58 -7.44 -4.96
C ARG A 177 6.92 -8.17 -4.90
N HIS A 178 7.90 -7.62 -4.18
CA HIS A 178 9.23 -8.23 -4.02
C HIS A 178 9.16 -9.51 -3.16
N VAL A 179 8.52 -9.42 -1.99
CA VAL A 179 8.46 -10.53 -1.03
C VAL A 179 7.74 -11.74 -1.63
N ILE A 180 6.61 -11.52 -2.30
CA ILE A 180 5.80 -12.58 -2.92
C ILE A 180 6.54 -13.22 -4.11
N ALA A 181 7.30 -12.43 -4.88
CA ALA A 181 8.11 -12.98 -5.97
C ALA A 181 9.32 -13.80 -5.49
N GLY A 182 9.64 -13.77 -4.18
CA GLY A 182 10.79 -14.48 -3.62
C GLY A 182 12.14 -13.96 -4.14
N GLY A 183 12.18 -12.71 -4.60
CA GLY A 183 13.38 -12.10 -5.17
C GLY A 183 14.51 -11.94 -4.14
N PRO A 184 15.79 -12.07 -4.57
CA PRO A 184 16.93 -11.84 -3.71
C PRO A 184 17.07 -10.35 -3.33
N ASP A 185 17.65 -10.06 -2.16
CA ASP A 185 17.82 -8.68 -1.66
C ASP A 185 18.61 -7.78 -2.62
N ALA A 186 19.48 -8.36 -3.43
CA ALA A 186 20.25 -7.62 -4.44
C ALA A 186 19.39 -6.99 -5.55
N GLU A 187 18.15 -7.49 -5.75
CA GLU A 187 17.22 -6.99 -6.77
C GLU A 187 16.16 -6.03 -6.19
N LEU A 188 16.25 -5.74 -4.91
CA LEU A 188 15.27 -4.90 -4.21
C LEU A 188 15.20 -3.47 -4.74
N ALA A 189 16.31 -2.91 -5.23
CA ALA A 189 16.31 -1.59 -5.85
C ALA A 189 15.39 -1.54 -7.09
N ALA A 190 15.26 -2.64 -7.84
CA ALA A 190 14.39 -2.74 -9.00
C ALA A 190 12.89 -2.67 -8.65
N VAL A 191 12.52 -2.84 -7.39
CA VAL A 191 11.12 -2.64 -6.95
C VAL A 191 10.66 -1.21 -7.18
N LEU A 192 11.58 -0.24 -7.07
CA LEU A 192 11.29 1.17 -7.29
C LEU A 192 10.95 1.51 -8.75
N ASP A 193 11.31 0.66 -9.72
CA ASP A 193 10.93 0.82 -11.12
C ASP A 193 9.41 0.70 -11.34
N PHE A 194 8.69 0.15 -10.36
CA PHE A 194 7.24 0.01 -10.35
C PHE A 194 6.50 1.12 -9.59
N ALA A 195 7.22 2.06 -9.02
CA ALA A 195 6.65 3.22 -8.35
C ALA A 195 6.19 4.31 -9.36
N PRO A 196 5.19 5.14 -9.02
CA PRO A 196 4.34 5.00 -7.84
C PRO A 196 3.23 3.96 -8.03
N VAL A 197 2.81 3.31 -6.96
CA VAL A 197 1.54 2.58 -6.93
C VAL A 197 0.41 3.59 -6.81
N LEU A 198 -0.57 3.54 -7.70
CA LEU A 198 -1.65 4.53 -7.79
C LEU A 198 -2.69 4.34 -6.67
N ASN A 199 -3.34 5.42 -6.23
CA ASN A 199 -4.39 5.34 -5.22
C ASN A 199 -5.54 4.43 -5.67
N ALA A 200 -6.00 3.58 -4.77
CA ALA A 200 -7.01 2.55 -4.98
C ALA A 200 -6.69 1.54 -6.09
N SER A 201 -5.46 1.51 -6.61
CA SER A 201 -5.06 0.48 -7.57
C SER A 201 -5.06 -0.90 -6.92
N VAL A 202 -5.27 -1.91 -7.76
CA VAL A 202 -5.34 -3.32 -7.37
C VAL A 202 -4.20 -4.09 -7.98
N SER A 203 -3.50 -4.89 -7.16
CA SER A 203 -2.48 -5.83 -7.59
C SER A 203 -2.87 -7.23 -7.16
N ILE A 204 -2.74 -8.22 -8.04
CA ILE A 204 -3.28 -9.58 -7.83
C ILE A 204 -2.21 -10.61 -8.08
N TRP A 205 -2.10 -11.58 -7.17
CA TRP A 205 -1.30 -12.79 -7.30
C TRP A 205 -2.16 -14.03 -7.07
N HIS A 206 -1.88 -15.08 -7.80
CA HIS A 206 -2.41 -16.43 -7.59
C HIS A 206 -1.29 -17.37 -7.16
N THR A 207 -1.63 -18.38 -6.37
CA THR A 207 -0.73 -19.48 -6.13
C THR A 207 -0.83 -20.48 -7.28
N GLY A 208 0.29 -20.62 -8.02
CA GLY A 208 0.51 -21.65 -9.04
C GLY A 208 1.37 -22.78 -8.51
N ASP A 209 1.75 -23.71 -9.39
CA ASP A 209 2.56 -24.90 -9.05
C ASP A 209 3.97 -24.54 -8.54
N ALA A 210 4.54 -23.44 -9.02
CA ALA A 210 5.89 -22.98 -8.67
C ALA A 210 5.92 -21.87 -7.58
N GLY A 211 4.78 -21.50 -7.01
CA GLY A 211 4.63 -20.39 -6.08
C GLY A 211 3.65 -19.34 -6.59
N PHE A 212 3.73 -18.12 -6.07
CA PHE A 212 2.85 -17.05 -6.52
C PHE A 212 3.19 -16.55 -7.92
N GLU A 213 2.16 -16.39 -8.73
CA GLU A 213 2.23 -15.79 -10.07
C GLU A 213 1.50 -14.44 -10.06
N LEU A 214 2.14 -13.40 -10.60
CA LEU A 214 1.55 -12.07 -10.73
C LEU A 214 0.53 -12.07 -11.88
N VAL A 215 -0.73 -11.74 -11.58
CA VAL A 215 -1.82 -11.64 -12.57
C VAL A 215 -1.93 -10.21 -13.09
N SER A 216 -1.94 -9.23 -12.19
CA SER A 216 -1.98 -7.82 -12.53
C SER A 216 -1.25 -7.00 -11.46
N PHE A 217 -0.69 -5.86 -11.86
CA PHE A 217 -0.04 -4.94 -10.95
C PHE A 217 -0.50 -3.50 -11.22
N ASN A 218 -0.84 -2.80 -10.13
CA ASN A 218 -1.19 -1.38 -10.17
C ASN A 218 -2.35 -1.05 -11.14
N ASP A 219 -3.35 -1.94 -11.21
CA ASP A 219 -4.49 -1.81 -12.11
C ASP A 219 -5.55 -0.86 -11.52
N ILE A 220 -5.98 0.11 -12.31
CA ILE A 220 -7.00 1.11 -11.98
C ILE A 220 -8.22 1.06 -12.92
N THR A 221 -8.38 0.02 -13.71
CA THR A 221 -9.47 -0.08 -14.72
C THR A 221 -10.85 0.00 -14.08
N HIS A 222 -11.00 -0.45 -12.84
CA HIS A 222 -12.26 -0.35 -12.08
C HIS A 222 -12.62 1.09 -11.66
N LEU A 223 -11.68 2.04 -11.79
CA LEU A 223 -11.92 3.45 -11.51
C LEU A 223 -12.50 4.22 -12.72
N ALA A 224 -12.52 3.61 -13.91
CA ALA A 224 -13.09 4.26 -15.11
C ALA A 224 -14.63 4.21 -15.12
N PRO A 225 -15.31 5.24 -15.64
CA PRO A 225 -14.77 6.47 -16.20
C PRO A 225 -14.55 7.52 -15.10
N TRP A 226 -13.30 7.77 -14.80
CA TRP A 226 -12.94 8.85 -13.89
C TRP A 226 -12.41 10.02 -14.75
N PRO A 227 -12.89 11.28 -14.55
CA PRO A 227 -12.43 12.43 -15.32
C PRO A 227 -10.99 12.79 -15.05
#